data_7d196f053b42eaa6e57cb5d0a5f6edf9
#
_entry.id   7d196f053b42eaa6e57cb5d0a5f6edf9
#
_cell.length_a   1.000
_cell.length_b   1.000
_cell.length_c   1.000
_cell.angle_alpha   90.00
_cell.angle_beta   90.00
_cell.angle_gamma   90.00
#
_symmetry.space_group_name_H-M   'P 1'
#
loop_
_entity.id
_entity.type
_entity.pdbx_description
1 polymer ?
#
loop_
_entity_poly.entity_id
_entity_poly.type
_entity_poly.pdbx_seq_one_letter_code
_entity_poly.pdbx_strand_id
1 'polypeptide(L)'
;MSNLTISIFGNKIFLEILNELKLFSNYKAIHYDDLDLCIKDAITYSHLVLFFVTQANKNFFEEFKSKNMPLILIAKSKNLKNLALDELMEKLDMPFSMLELKKTITILIAKCEFKKNSLIQLSDYIIDKNERKIKKDQLELQLSEKEINFLILFSKSKDPIN
;
A
#
# COMPACT_ATOMS: atom_id res chain seq x y z
N MET A 1 7.19 16.39 7.53
CA MET A 1 6.63 15.01 7.56
C MET A 1 5.32 15.04 6.79
N SER A 2 5.20 14.28 5.70
CA SER A 2 3.92 14.16 4.99
C SER A 2 2.96 13.42 5.91
N ASN A 3 1.87 14.09 6.33
CA ASN A 3 0.84 13.43 7.12
C ASN A 3 0.21 12.34 6.24
N LEU A 4 0.41 11.08 6.60
CA LEU A 4 -0.22 9.96 5.90
C LEU A 4 -1.74 10.12 5.96
N THR A 5 -2.41 9.96 4.84
CA THR A 5 -3.86 9.95 4.78
C THR A 5 -4.39 8.52 4.83
N ILE A 6 -5.37 8.28 5.70
CA ILE A 6 -6.07 7.02 5.85
C ILE A 6 -7.45 7.18 5.20
N SER A 7 -7.70 6.45 4.12
CA SER A 7 -9.02 6.37 3.48
C SER A 7 -9.84 5.25 4.12
N ILE A 8 -11.05 5.54 4.58
CA ILE A 8 -11.95 4.59 5.21
C ILE A 8 -13.09 4.29 4.26
N PHE A 9 -13.28 3.02 3.90
CA PHE A 9 -14.35 2.57 3.04
C PHE A 9 -15.23 1.53 3.75
N GLY A 10 -16.56 1.74 3.71
CA GLY A 10 -17.53 0.81 4.25
C GLY A 10 -17.94 1.00 5.71
N ASN A 11 -17.36 1.96 6.44
CA ASN A 11 -17.77 2.27 7.82
C ASN A 11 -17.53 3.75 8.17
N LYS A 12 -18.56 4.57 8.05
CA LYS A 12 -18.48 6.01 8.36
C LYS A 12 -18.25 6.31 9.85
N ILE A 13 -18.86 5.53 10.75
CA ILE A 13 -18.73 5.74 12.20
C ILE A 13 -17.28 5.59 12.64
N PHE A 14 -16.53 4.73 11.97
CA PHE A 14 -15.12 4.52 12.30
C PHE A 14 -14.24 5.75 12.07
N LEU A 15 -14.62 6.66 11.18
CA LEU A 15 -13.97 7.96 11.01
C LEU A 15 -14.03 8.80 12.28
N GLU A 16 -15.21 8.86 12.92
CA GLU A 16 -15.41 9.60 14.17
C GLU A 16 -14.54 9.03 15.28
N ILE A 17 -14.50 7.70 15.40
CA ILE A 17 -13.66 7.00 16.40
C ILE A 17 -12.17 7.33 16.18
N LEU A 18 -11.68 7.31 14.95
CA LEU A 18 -10.27 7.63 14.67
C LEU A 18 -9.92 9.09 14.99
N ASN A 19 -10.84 10.03 14.69
CA ASN A 19 -10.63 11.44 14.93
C ASN A 19 -10.61 11.81 16.43
N GLU A 20 -11.36 11.08 17.27
CA GLU A 20 -11.38 11.28 18.72
C GLU A 20 -10.13 10.72 19.41
N LEU A 21 -9.47 9.74 18.80
CA LEU A 21 -8.34 9.06 19.42
C LEU A 21 -7.02 9.79 19.15
N LYS A 22 -6.38 10.30 20.20
CA LYS A 22 -5.04 10.91 20.14
C LYS A 22 -3.98 9.98 19.52
N LEU A 23 -4.20 8.66 19.59
CA LEU A 23 -3.32 7.63 19.02
C LEU A 23 -3.12 7.80 17.51
N PHE A 24 -4.09 8.39 16.83
CA PHE A 24 -4.11 8.58 15.37
C PHE A 24 -3.98 10.06 14.94
N SER A 25 -3.65 10.97 15.86
CA SER A 25 -3.53 12.41 15.59
C SER A 25 -2.53 12.78 14.49
N ASN A 26 -1.58 11.89 14.20
CA ASN A 26 -0.58 12.09 13.13
C ASN A 26 -1.08 11.69 11.73
N TYR A 27 -2.31 11.18 11.63
CA TYR A 27 -2.92 10.74 10.39
C TYR A 27 -4.11 11.63 10.05
N LYS A 28 -4.30 11.89 8.76
CA LYS A 28 -5.54 12.49 8.25
C LYS A 28 -6.47 11.35 7.85
N ALA A 29 -7.65 11.25 8.46
CA ALA A 29 -8.65 10.25 8.09
C ALA A 29 -9.73 10.85 7.19
N ILE A 30 -10.13 10.14 6.13
CA ILE A 30 -11.18 10.55 5.18
C ILE A 30 -12.07 9.33 4.93
N HIS A 31 -13.39 9.53 4.99
CA HIS A 31 -14.36 8.50 4.64
C HIS A 31 -14.84 8.65 3.20
N TYR A 32 -15.05 7.53 2.51
CA TYR A 32 -15.58 7.46 1.17
C TYR A 32 -16.80 6.53 1.13
N ASP A 33 -17.88 7.02 0.51
CA ASP A 33 -19.08 6.24 0.19
C ASP A 33 -19.00 5.70 -1.24
N ASP A 34 -18.23 6.36 -2.11
CA ASP A 34 -18.00 6.01 -3.51
C ASP A 34 -16.66 5.28 -3.68
N LEU A 35 -16.70 4.10 -4.33
CA LEU A 35 -15.53 3.25 -4.53
C LEU A 35 -14.53 3.86 -5.51
N ASP A 36 -15.02 4.40 -6.64
CA ASP A 36 -14.15 4.94 -7.68
C ASP A 36 -13.38 6.15 -7.18
N LEU A 37 -14.06 7.01 -6.41
CA LEU A 37 -13.45 8.17 -5.78
C LEU A 37 -12.40 7.73 -4.74
N CYS A 38 -12.72 6.74 -3.92
CA CYS A 38 -11.78 6.19 -2.94
C CYS A 38 -10.51 5.65 -3.61
N ILE A 39 -10.67 4.86 -4.67
CA ILE A 39 -9.55 4.29 -5.43
C ILE A 39 -8.73 5.39 -6.10
N LYS A 40 -9.37 6.34 -6.76
CA LYS A 40 -8.71 7.45 -7.44
C LYS A 40 -7.83 8.26 -6.48
N ASP A 41 -8.38 8.64 -5.33
CA ASP A 41 -7.65 9.42 -4.34
C ASP A 41 -6.54 8.59 -3.68
N ALA A 42 -6.79 7.32 -3.39
CA ALA A 42 -5.78 6.42 -2.81
C ALA A 42 -4.56 6.24 -3.73
N ILE A 43 -4.76 6.13 -5.03
CA ILE A 43 -3.67 6.03 -6.01
C ILE A 43 -2.94 7.38 -6.14
N THR A 44 -3.69 8.48 -6.29
CA THR A 44 -3.15 9.82 -6.57
C THR A 44 -2.30 10.33 -5.40
N TYR A 45 -2.76 10.12 -4.18
CA TYR A 45 -2.15 10.66 -2.97
C TYR A 45 -1.40 9.61 -2.14
N SER A 46 -1.29 8.39 -2.63
CA SER A 46 -0.63 7.27 -1.91
C SER A 46 -1.22 7.03 -0.52
N HIS A 47 -2.55 7.00 -0.44
CA HIS A 47 -3.27 6.73 0.80
C HIS A 47 -3.16 5.27 1.21
N LEU A 48 -3.26 5.03 2.52
CA LEU A 48 -3.58 3.71 3.08
C LEU A 48 -5.11 3.57 3.12
N VAL A 49 -5.65 2.45 2.68
CA VAL A 49 -7.09 2.18 2.71
C VAL A 49 -7.43 1.21 3.83
N LEU A 50 -8.40 1.58 4.68
CA LEU A 50 -9.09 0.68 5.60
C LEU A 50 -10.41 0.26 4.96
N PHE A 51 -10.51 -0.99 4.55
CA PHE A 51 -11.71 -1.53 3.92
C PHE A 51 -12.49 -2.42 4.89
N PHE A 52 -13.64 -1.97 5.32
CA PHE A 52 -14.57 -2.75 6.14
C PHE A 52 -15.37 -3.70 5.27
N VAL A 53 -14.95 -4.96 5.22
CA VAL A 53 -15.53 -5.99 4.36
C VAL A 53 -16.80 -6.55 4.96
N THR A 54 -17.89 -6.47 4.20
CA THR A 54 -19.19 -7.06 4.47
C THR A 54 -19.58 -8.01 3.33
N GLN A 55 -20.67 -8.73 3.49
CA GLN A 55 -21.19 -9.56 2.37
C GLN A 55 -21.62 -8.71 1.17
N ALA A 56 -22.13 -7.50 1.42
CA ALA A 56 -22.64 -6.61 0.38
C ALA A 56 -21.52 -5.96 -0.47
N ASN A 57 -20.34 -5.72 0.11
CA ASN A 57 -19.25 -5.01 -0.56
C ASN A 57 -18.01 -5.88 -0.84
N LYS A 58 -18.09 -7.19 -0.62
CA LYS A 58 -16.96 -8.12 -0.78
C LYS A 58 -16.40 -8.12 -2.21
N ASN A 59 -17.24 -7.90 -3.22
CA ASN A 59 -16.81 -7.88 -4.64
C ASN A 59 -15.81 -6.75 -4.91
N PHE A 60 -15.86 -5.64 -4.15
CA PHE A 60 -14.95 -4.50 -4.32
C PHE A 60 -13.50 -4.83 -3.94
N PHE A 61 -13.27 -5.95 -3.25
CA PHE A 61 -11.92 -6.40 -2.93
C PHE A 61 -11.04 -6.59 -4.17
N GLU A 62 -11.57 -7.20 -5.23
CA GLU A 62 -10.82 -7.44 -6.46
C GLU A 62 -10.45 -6.13 -7.17
N GLU A 63 -11.28 -5.10 -7.07
CA GLU A 63 -10.98 -3.78 -7.60
C GLU A 63 -9.84 -3.11 -6.84
N PHE A 64 -9.86 -3.12 -5.52
CA PHE A 64 -8.74 -2.64 -4.69
C PHE A 64 -7.46 -3.42 -4.96
N LYS A 65 -7.56 -4.74 -5.09
CA LYS A 65 -6.43 -5.63 -5.34
C LYS A 65 -5.76 -5.32 -6.68
N SER A 66 -6.55 -5.11 -7.74
CA SER A 66 -6.03 -4.80 -9.08
C SER A 66 -5.14 -3.54 -9.13
N LYS A 67 -5.29 -2.63 -8.17
CA LYS A 67 -4.56 -1.35 -8.12
C LYS A 67 -3.27 -1.40 -7.30
N ASN A 68 -2.97 -2.56 -6.65
CA ASN A 68 -1.72 -2.77 -5.88
C ASN A 68 -1.45 -1.65 -4.86
N MET A 69 -2.50 -1.22 -4.16
CA MET A 69 -2.43 -0.16 -3.14
C MET A 69 -2.34 -0.73 -1.72
N PRO A 70 -1.81 0.03 -0.76
CA PRO A 70 -1.78 -0.38 0.64
C PRO A 70 -3.21 -0.51 1.21
N LEU A 71 -3.58 -1.72 1.64
CA LEU A 71 -4.93 -2.06 2.04
C LEU A 71 -4.96 -2.89 3.33
N ILE A 72 -5.78 -2.47 4.30
CA ILE A 72 -6.11 -3.27 5.48
C ILE A 72 -7.58 -3.70 5.37
N LEU A 73 -7.79 -5.01 5.26
CA LEU A 73 -9.12 -5.61 5.25
C LEU A 73 -9.59 -5.84 6.68
N ILE A 74 -10.72 -5.24 7.05
CA ILE A 74 -11.30 -5.33 8.38
C ILE A 74 -12.63 -6.04 8.29
N ALA A 75 -12.76 -7.21 8.92
CA ALA A 75 -14.00 -7.97 8.95
C ALA A 75 -14.01 -9.03 10.05
N LYS A 76 -15.16 -9.69 10.25
CA LYS A 76 -15.20 -10.93 11.02
C LYS A 76 -14.45 -12.04 10.28
N SER A 77 -13.71 -12.88 11.01
CA SER A 77 -12.85 -13.95 10.48
C SER A 77 -13.47 -14.78 9.36
N LYS A 78 -14.78 -15.08 9.46
CA LYS A 78 -15.50 -15.85 8.42
C LYS A 78 -15.52 -15.17 7.04
N ASN A 79 -15.47 -13.85 6.99
CA ASN A 79 -15.48 -13.06 5.76
C ASN A 79 -14.09 -12.91 5.13
N LEU A 80 -13.03 -13.17 5.91
CA LEU A 80 -11.63 -13.04 5.48
C LEU A 80 -10.98 -14.36 5.05
N LYS A 81 -11.62 -15.51 5.32
CA LYS A 81 -10.99 -16.85 5.18
C LYS A 81 -10.46 -17.16 3.79
N ASN A 82 -11.10 -16.69 2.74
CA ASN A 82 -10.78 -17.07 1.35
C ASN A 82 -10.20 -15.92 0.51
N LEU A 83 -9.78 -14.82 1.16
CA LEU A 83 -9.18 -13.71 0.45
C LEU A 83 -7.66 -13.90 0.34
N ALA A 84 -7.18 -14.06 -0.88
CA ALA A 84 -5.76 -14.11 -1.17
C ALA A 84 -5.18 -12.69 -1.11
N LEU A 85 -4.27 -12.45 -0.16
CA LEU A 85 -3.62 -11.15 0.02
C LEU A 85 -2.39 -11.03 -0.85
N ASP A 86 -2.16 -9.81 -1.31
CA ASP A 86 -0.92 -9.40 -1.93
C ASP A 86 0.04 -8.81 -0.87
N GLU A 87 1.26 -8.51 -1.27
CA GLU A 87 2.34 -8.02 -0.39
C GLU A 87 1.97 -6.75 0.39
N LEU A 88 1.23 -5.82 -0.24
CA LEU A 88 0.78 -4.56 0.35
C LEU A 88 -0.60 -4.65 0.99
N MET A 89 -1.01 -5.83 1.41
CA MET A 89 -2.31 -6.07 2.04
C MET A 89 -2.14 -6.76 3.39
N GLU A 90 -2.96 -6.35 4.35
CA GLU A 90 -3.05 -6.96 5.68
C GLU A 90 -4.51 -7.28 6.03
N LYS A 91 -4.71 -8.23 6.93
CA LYS A 91 -6.02 -8.56 7.50
C LYS A 91 -6.06 -8.16 8.96
N LEU A 92 -7.21 -7.66 9.39
CA LEU A 92 -7.50 -7.37 10.79
C LEU A 92 -8.86 -7.94 11.16
N ASP A 93 -8.86 -8.96 12.02
CA ASP A 93 -10.07 -9.65 12.45
C ASP A 93 -10.83 -8.86 13.51
N MET A 94 -12.15 -8.75 13.36
CA MET A 94 -13.02 -8.13 14.36
C MET A 94 -13.48 -9.16 15.41
N PRO A 95 -13.45 -8.81 16.72
CA PRO A 95 -13.06 -7.53 17.29
C PRO A 95 -11.55 -7.36 17.40
N PHE A 96 -11.05 -6.13 17.27
CA PHE A 96 -9.62 -5.78 17.40
C PHE A 96 -9.44 -4.57 18.33
N SER A 97 -8.26 -4.42 18.91
CA SER A 97 -7.89 -3.24 19.67
C SER A 97 -7.32 -2.13 18.75
N MET A 98 -7.43 -0.87 19.18
CA MET A 98 -6.85 0.26 18.44
C MET A 98 -5.32 0.20 18.38
N LEU A 99 -4.68 -0.48 19.35
CA LEU A 99 -3.24 -0.74 19.31
C LEU A 99 -2.86 -1.75 18.20
N GLU A 100 -3.67 -2.79 18.01
CA GLU A 100 -3.48 -3.74 16.90
C GLU A 100 -3.64 -3.05 15.56
N LEU A 101 -4.66 -2.21 15.39
CA LEU A 101 -4.83 -1.43 14.17
C LEU A 101 -3.61 -0.54 13.92
N LYS A 102 -3.13 0.20 14.94
CA LYS A 102 -1.94 1.05 14.79
C LYS A 102 -0.70 0.25 14.41
N LYS A 103 -0.50 -0.92 15.03
CA LYS A 103 0.61 -1.83 14.70
C LYS A 103 0.52 -2.29 13.24
N THR A 104 -0.66 -2.71 12.79
CA THR A 104 -0.90 -3.15 11.40
C THR A 104 -0.64 -2.03 10.40
N ILE A 105 -1.12 -0.80 10.70
CA ILE A 105 -0.82 0.39 9.89
C ILE A 105 0.69 0.62 9.80
N THR A 106 1.40 0.57 10.93
CA THR A 106 2.85 0.79 10.97
C THR A 106 3.62 -0.25 10.14
N ILE A 107 3.24 -1.53 10.25
CA ILE A 107 3.83 -2.62 9.46
C ILE A 107 3.61 -2.38 7.96
N LEU A 108 2.39 -2.03 7.58
CA LEU A 108 2.06 -1.82 6.17
C LEU A 108 2.78 -0.60 5.59
N ILE A 109 2.88 0.50 6.34
CA ILE A 109 3.68 1.68 5.95
C ILE A 109 5.14 1.30 5.72
N ALA A 110 5.73 0.54 6.65
CA ALA A 110 7.12 0.08 6.52
C ALA A 110 7.33 -0.79 5.28
N LYS A 111 6.39 -1.68 4.96
CA LYS A 111 6.40 -2.47 3.71
C LYS A 111 6.34 -1.58 2.47
N CYS A 112 5.47 -0.55 2.47
CA CYS A 112 5.35 0.39 1.36
C CYS A 112 6.64 1.19 1.14
N GLU A 113 7.24 1.70 2.22
CA GLU A 113 8.50 2.43 2.16
C GLU A 113 9.64 1.53 1.68
N PHE A 114 9.72 0.30 2.18
CA PHE A 114 10.71 -0.68 1.74
C PHE A 114 10.58 -0.96 0.23
N LYS A 115 9.37 -1.20 -0.25
CA LYS A 115 9.10 -1.43 -1.68
C LYS A 115 9.43 -0.19 -2.52
N LYS A 116 9.01 1.00 -2.08
CA LYS A 116 9.32 2.26 -2.76
C LYS A 116 10.82 2.51 -2.86
N ASN A 117 11.56 2.23 -1.78
CA ASN A 117 13.01 2.42 -1.73
C ASN A 117 13.79 1.35 -2.52
N SER A 118 13.16 0.21 -2.83
CA SER A 118 13.78 -0.83 -3.66
C SER A 118 13.75 -0.50 -5.14
N LEU A 119 12.81 0.34 -5.59
CA LEU A 119 12.62 0.66 -6.99
C LEU A 119 13.46 1.86 -7.40
N ILE A 120 14.15 1.73 -8.53
CA ILE A 120 14.88 2.81 -9.19
C ILE A 120 14.29 2.98 -10.58
N GLN A 121 13.84 4.20 -10.89
CA GLN A 121 13.43 4.57 -12.25
C GLN A 121 14.66 5.02 -13.03
N LEU A 122 14.95 4.37 -14.15
CA LEU A 122 16.01 4.72 -15.08
C LEU A 122 15.42 4.83 -16.49
N SER A 123 15.04 6.04 -16.90
CA SER A 123 14.29 6.29 -18.13
C SER A 123 13.02 5.42 -18.18
N ASP A 124 12.87 4.56 -19.18
CA ASP A 124 11.72 3.65 -19.35
C ASP A 124 11.85 2.35 -18.56
N TYR A 125 12.93 2.19 -17.81
CA TYR A 125 13.20 0.98 -17.04
C TYR A 125 12.91 1.18 -15.55
N ILE A 126 12.38 0.14 -14.93
CA ILE A 126 12.22 0.04 -13.46
C ILE A 126 13.15 -1.07 -12.98
N ILE A 127 14.05 -0.72 -12.08
CA ILE A 127 14.98 -1.65 -11.45
C ILE A 127 14.50 -1.94 -10.04
N ASP A 128 14.22 -3.20 -9.73
CA ASP A 128 13.95 -3.66 -8.38
C ASP A 128 15.23 -4.24 -7.77
N LYS A 129 15.80 -3.52 -6.80
CA LYS A 129 17.05 -3.92 -6.11
C LYS A 129 16.87 -5.19 -5.28
N ASN A 130 15.69 -5.39 -4.70
CA ASN A 130 15.44 -6.51 -3.80
C ASN A 130 15.20 -7.80 -4.58
N GLU A 131 14.38 -7.72 -5.65
CA GLU A 131 14.13 -8.85 -6.54
C GLU A 131 15.25 -9.08 -7.55
N ARG A 132 16.21 -8.15 -7.65
CA ARG A 132 17.31 -8.14 -8.63
C ARG A 132 16.79 -8.25 -10.06
N LYS A 133 15.80 -7.42 -10.39
CA LYS A 133 15.14 -7.44 -11.68
C LYS A 133 15.11 -6.06 -12.32
N ILE A 134 15.19 -6.04 -13.64
CA ILE A 134 14.89 -4.87 -14.45
C ILE A 134 13.67 -5.15 -15.31
N LYS A 135 12.75 -4.20 -15.34
CA LYS A 135 11.48 -4.30 -16.09
C LYS A 135 11.35 -3.14 -17.05
N LYS A 136 10.85 -3.46 -18.25
CA LYS A 136 10.36 -2.49 -19.22
C LYS A 136 9.10 -3.06 -19.88
N ASP A 137 7.97 -2.38 -19.72
CA ASP A 137 6.66 -2.83 -20.18
C ASP A 137 6.33 -4.23 -19.62
N GLN A 138 6.19 -5.24 -20.48
CA GLN A 138 5.95 -6.64 -20.11
C GLN A 138 7.22 -7.49 -20.04
N LEU A 139 8.38 -6.91 -20.37
CA LEU A 139 9.66 -7.62 -20.35
C LEU A 139 10.30 -7.49 -18.96
N GLU A 140 10.78 -8.62 -18.45
CA GLU A 140 11.48 -8.72 -17.18
C GLU A 140 12.77 -9.53 -17.38
N LEU A 141 13.87 -9.02 -16.81
CA LEU A 141 15.17 -9.67 -16.83
C LEU A 141 15.75 -9.75 -15.42
N GLN A 142 16.26 -10.93 -15.06
CA GLN A 142 16.97 -11.13 -13.82
C GLN A 142 18.39 -10.56 -13.91
N LEU A 143 18.81 -9.83 -12.87
CA LEU A 143 20.12 -9.21 -12.80
C LEU A 143 21.01 -9.89 -11.74
N SER A 144 22.30 -9.96 -12.03
CA SER A 144 23.31 -10.30 -11.05
C SER A 144 23.55 -9.13 -10.09
N GLU A 145 24.17 -9.40 -8.94
CA GLU A 145 24.50 -8.36 -7.96
C GLU A 145 25.44 -7.29 -8.53
N LYS A 146 26.38 -7.66 -9.41
CA LYS A 146 27.30 -6.73 -10.05
C LYS A 146 26.57 -5.80 -11.01
N GLU A 147 25.64 -6.32 -11.78
CA GLU A 147 24.82 -5.53 -12.73
C GLU A 147 23.93 -4.54 -11.99
N ILE A 148 23.29 -4.94 -10.87
CA ILE A 148 22.50 -4.04 -10.04
C ILE A 148 23.37 -2.92 -9.49
N ASN A 149 24.54 -3.24 -8.90
CA ASN A 149 25.44 -2.25 -8.34
C ASN A 149 25.91 -1.25 -9.41
N PHE A 150 26.19 -1.75 -10.62
CA PHE A 150 26.53 -0.90 -11.76
C PHE A 150 25.37 0.04 -12.14
N LEU A 151 24.14 -0.49 -12.26
CA LEU A 151 22.96 0.31 -12.60
C LEU A 151 22.62 1.34 -11.51
N ILE A 152 22.85 1.01 -10.23
CA ILE A 152 22.67 1.96 -9.11
C ILE A 152 23.70 3.11 -9.23
N LEU A 153 24.95 2.80 -9.52
CA LEU A 153 25.97 3.83 -9.73
C LEU A 153 25.61 4.72 -10.92
N PHE A 154 25.21 4.11 -12.02
CA PHE A 154 24.80 4.82 -13.24
C PHE A 154 23.59 5.73 -12.99
N SER A 155 22.59 5.27 -12.24
CA SER A 155 21.40 6.08 -11.93
C SER A 155 21.68 7.30 -11.06
N LYS A 156 22.80 7.30 -10.32
CA LYS A 156 23.24 8.41 -9.47
C LYS A 156 24.20 9.38 -10.16
N SER A 157 24.81 8.96 -11.27
CA SER A 157 25.74 9.79 -12.04
C SER A 157 24.96 10.80 -12.85
N LYS A 158 25.29 12.08 -12.70
CA LYS A 158 24.77 13.16 -13.55
C LYS A 158 25.62 13.38 -14.80
N ASP A 159 26.86 12.90 -14.79
CA ASP A 159 27.83 13.03 -15.89
C ASP A 159 28.12 11.67 -16.53
N PRO A 160 28.53 11.64 -17.80
CA PRO A 160 28.96 10.41 -18.46
C PRO A 160 30.10 9.75 -17.68
N ILE A 161 29.97 8.47 -17.39
CA ILE A 161 31.03 7.69 -16.75
C ILE A 161 32.05 7.36 -17.86
N ASN A 162 33.24 7.97 -17.80
CA ASN A 162 34.36 7.65 -18.68
C ASN A 162 35.06 6.38 -18.23
#